data_034337bfd13e1117887cf08417387aa0
#
_entry.id   034337bfd13e1117887cf08417387aa0
#
_cell.length_a   1.000
_cell.length_b   1.000
_cell.length_c   1.000
_cell.angle_alpha   90.00
_cell.angle_beta   90.00
_cell.angle_gamma   90.00
#
_symmetry.space_group_name_H-M   'P 1'
#
loop_
_entity.id
_entity.type
_entity.pdbx_description
1 polymer ?
#
loop_
_entity_poly.entity_id
_entity_poly.type
_entity_poly.pdbx_seq_one_letter_code
_entity_poly.pdbx_strand_id
1 'polypeptide(L)'
;MTQGKSVLELTTRIGEVLLKNGGEIFRVQQTMQIVAKAYGVSGFHVYVLANGLFVSIEEDGKQLCSQVGAGTEPAEPVVASQIRHVPLSSVHLGRVAAVNNLSREIAAHKYTVEQAKEKIEQIDQIPFTSNALQVLVSGVGAGAFC
;
A
#
# COMPACT_ATOMS: atom_id res chain seq x y z
N MET A 1 0.79 12.09 13.47
CA MET A 1 1.38 11.35 12.33
C MET A 1 1.06 12.10 11.06
N THR A 2 2.04 12.41 10.24
CA THR A 2 1.78 13.09 8.97
C THR A 2 1.08 12.14 7.99
N GLN A 3 0.26 12.69 7.09
CA GLN A 3 -0.45 11.89 6.08
C GLN A 3 0.53 11.08 5.22
N GLY A 4 1.65 11.67 4.84
CA GLY A 4 2.69 11.00 4.05
C GLY A 4 3.25 9.76 4.75
N LYS A 5 3.52 9.84 6.05
CA LYS A 5 3.99 8.68 6.82
C LYS A 5 2.96 7.56 6.87
N SER A 6 1.68 7.89 7.04
CA SER A 6 0.60 6.91 7.02
C SER A 6 0.45 6.25 5.66
N VAL A 7 0.59 7.00 4.58
CA VAL A 7 0.58 6.47 3.21
C VAL A 7 1.80 5.60 2.95
N LEU A 8 2.98 6.01 3.43
CA LEU A 8 4.21 5.21 3.33
C LEU A 8 4.05 3.84 3.99
N GLU A 9 3.51 3.80 5.21
CA GLU A 9 3.24 2.55 5.93
C GLU A 9 2.24 1.66 5.17
N LEU A 10 1.15 2.23 4.69
CA LEU A 10 0.13 1.51 3.93
C LEU A 10 0.70 0.93 2.63
N THR A 11 1.39 1.73 1.84
CA THR A 11 1.96 1.28 0.56
C THR A 11 3.02 0.21 0.76
N THR A 12 3.85 0.36 1.78
CA THR A 12 4.84 -0.66 2.15
C THR A 12 4.16 -1.96 2.53
N ARG A 13 3.11 -1.90 3.34
CA ARG A 13 2.36 -3.10 3.75
C ARG A 13 1.67 -3.79 2.58
N ILE A 14 1.09 -3.04 1.66
CA ILE A 14 0.52 -3.56 0.41
C ILE A 14 1.59 -4.30 -0.40
N GLY A 15 2.76 -3.69 -0.58
CA GLY A 15 3.88 -4.30 -1.27
C GLY A 15 4.37 -5.59 -0.62
N GLU A 16 4.48 -5.62 0.71
CA GLU A 16 4.84 -6.82 1.47
C GLU A 16 3.86 -7.97 1.23
N VAL A 17 2.56 -7.70 1.35
CA VAL A 17 1.52 -8.74 1.19
C VAL A 17 1.53 -9.28 -0.23
N LEU A 18 1.66 -8.43 -1.23
CA LEU A 18 1.74 -8.85 -2.63
C LEU A 18 2.99 -9.70 -2.89
N LEU A 19 4.15 -9.21 -2.46
CA LEU A 19 5.43 -9.85 -2.75
C LEU A 19 5.54 -11.23 -2.07
N LYS A 20 5.19 -11.31 -0.79
CA LYS A 20 5.27 -12.58 -0.05
C LYS A 20 4.29 -13.65 -0.54
N ASN A 21 3.20 -13.25 -1.19
CA ASN A 21 2.18 -14.16 -1.73
C ASN A 21 2.36 -14.46 -3.22
N GLY A 22 3.48 -14.10 -3.81
CA GLY A 22 3.85 -14.44 -5.18
C GLY A 22 3.45 -13.40 -6.23
N GLY A 23 3.21 -12.16 -5.80
CA GLY A 23 3.00 -11.06 -6.74
C GLY A 23 4.23 -10.81 -7.61
N GLU A 24 4.01 -10.56 -8.90
CA GLU A 24 5.07 -10.20 -9.83
C GLU A 24 5.68 -8.84 -9.46
N ILE A 25 7.01 -8.75 -9.44
CA ILE A 25 7.75 -7.55 -8.99
C ILE A 25 7.25 -6.27 -9.66
N PHE A 26 7.08 -6.28 -10.96
CA PHE A 26 6.59 -5.12 -11.71
C PHE A 26 5.17 -4.72 -11.29
N ARG A 27 4.29 -5.70 -11.09
CA ARG A 27 2.91 -5.49 -10.63
C ARG A 27 2.85 -4.96 -9.22
N VAL A 28 3.71 -5.45 -8.33
CA VAL A 28 3.83 -4.96 -6.95
C VAL A 28 4.21 -3.48 -6.95
N GLN A 29 5.24 -3.12 -7.71
CA GLN A 29 5.69 -1.75 -7.84
C GLN A 29 4.59 -0.83 -8.40
N GLN A 30 3.94 -1.25 -9.47
CA GLN A 30 2.84 -0.50 -10.09
C GLN A 30 1.67 -0.28 -9.11
N THR A 31 1.28 -1.30 -8.37
CA THR A 31 0.20 -1.22 -7.38
C THR A 31 0.52 -0.22 -6.27
N MET A 32 1.75 -0.26 -5.75
CA MET A 32 2.20 0.68 -4.73
C MET A 32 2.16 2.13 -5.22
N GLN A 33 2.59 2.37 -6.47
CA GLN A 33 2.55 3.69 -7.09
C GLN A 33 1.11 4.20 -7.28
N ILE A 34 0.19 3.35 -7.71
CA ILE A 34 -1.24 3.69 -7.86
C ILE A 34 -1.83 4.11 -6.52
N VAL A 35 -1.56 3.38 -5.46
CA VAL A 35 -2.07 3.68 -4.11
C VAL A 35 -1.50 4.99 -3.59
N ALA A 36 -0.19 5.21 -3.70
CA ALA A 36 0.44 6.45 -3.28
C ALA A 36 -0.13 7.68 -4.01
N LYS A 37 -0.32 7.56 -5.33
CA LYS A 37 -0.91 8.60 -6.17
C LYS A 37 -2.36 8.89 -5.78
N ALA A 38 -3.15 7.87 -5.45
CA ALA A 38 -4.55 8.02 -5.05
C ALA A 38 -4.70 8.86 -3.78
N TYR A 39 -3.72 8.80 -2.88
CA TYR A 39 -3.68 9.62 -1.66
C TYR A 39 -2.93 10.95 -1.82
N GLY A 40 -2.62 11.34 -3.05
CA GLY A 40 -2.04 12.65 -3.35
C GLY A 40 -0.55 12.79 -3.05
N VAL A 41 0.16 11.68 -2.89
CA VAL A 41 1.62 11.70 -2.70
C VAL A 41 2.33 11.78 -4.04
N SER A 42 3.06 12.86 -4.28
CA SER A 42 3.76 13.13 -5.54
C SER A 42 5.20 12.61 -5.55
N GLY A 43 5.90 12.70 -4.44
CA GLY A 43 7.30 12.28 -4.30
C GLY A 43 7.46 10.84 -3.82
N PHE A 44 6.74 9.88 -4.43
CA PHE A 44 6.80 8.48 -4.05
C PHE A 44 7.76 7.70 -4.95
N HIS A 45 8.76 7.09 -4.34
CA HIS A 45 9.74 6.25 -5.01
C HIS A 45 9.72 4.85 -4.41
N VAL A 46 9.66 3.85 -5.25
CA VAL A 46 9.66 2.45 -4.83
C VAL A 46 10.59 1.62 -5.69
N TYR A 47 11.31 0.74 -5.03
CA TYR A 47 12.16 -0.25 -5.66
C TYR A 47 11.87 -1.63 -5.04
N VAL A 48 11.40 -2.55 -5.87
CA VAL A 48 11.00 -3.89 -5.44
C VAL A 48 12.04 -4.90 -5.91
N LEU A 49 12.51 -5.70 -4.96
CA LEU A 49 13.39 -6.84 -5.20
C LEU A 49 12.63 -8.15 -4.95
N ALA A 50 13.24 -9.26 -5.33
CA ALA A 50 12.62 -10.58 -5.12
C ALA A 50 12.30 -10.88 -3.65
N ASN A 51 13.04 -10.31 -2.71
CA ASN A 51 12.92 -10.57 -1.27
C ASN A 51 12.91 -9.30 -0.42
N GLY A 52 12.61 -8.15 -1.02
CA GLY A 52 12.59 -6.90 -0.27
C GLY A 52 12.04 -5.70 -1.02
N LEU A 53 11.74 -4.66 -0.27
CA LEU A 53 11.24 -3.39 -0.77
C LEU A 53 12.07 -2.23 -0.22
N PHE A 54 12.31 -1.24 -1.07
CA PHE A 54 12.78 0.09 -0.70
C PHE A 54 11.70 1.09 -1.09
N VAL A 55 11.21 1.84 -0.13
CA VAL A 55 10.14 2.82 -0.37
C VAL A 55 10.57 4.14 0.25
N SER A 56 10.45 5.23 -0.49
CA SER A 56 10.66 6.57 0.03
C SER A 56 9.59 7.54 -0.43
N ILE A 57 9.30 8.50 0.42
CA ILE A 57 8.41 9.62 0.14
C ILE A 57 9.17 10.92 0.40
N GLU A 58 9.09 11.83 -0.53
CA GLU A 58 9.55 13.20 -0.37
C GLU A 58 8.34 14.07 0.01
N GLU A 59 8.36 14.64 1.20
CA GLU A 59 7.38 15.63 1.62
C GLU A 59 7.96 17.03 1.41
N ASP A 60 7.25 17.88 0.68
CA ASP A 60 7.60 19.29 0.58
C ASP A 60 7.61 19.91 2.00
N GLY A 61 8.76 20.41 2.42
CA GLY A 61 8.94 21.00 3.74
C GLY A 61 7.98 22.16 4.09
N LYS A 62 7.21 22.64 3.11
CA LYS A 62 6.17 23.66 3.30
C LYS A 62 4.99 23.20 4.16
N GLN A 63 4.69 21.91 4.19
CA GLN A 63 3.60 21.39 5.01
C GLN A 63 3.99 21.24 6.48
N LEU A 64 5.27 21.07 6.78
CA LEU A 64 5.76 20.98 8.16
C LEU A 64 5.87 22.35 8.84
N CYS A 65 6.13 23.41 8.06
CA CYS A 65 6.28 24.75 8.59
C CYS A 65 4.98 25.41 9.07
N SER A 66 3.81 24.89 8.72
CA SER A 66 2.54 25.42 9.22
C SER A 66 2.23 25.03 10.66
N GLN A 67 2.99 24.14 11.27
CA GLN A 67 2.79 23.71 12.66
C GLN A 67 3.89 24.22 13.62
N VAL A 68 4.98 24.76 13.11
CA VAL A 68 6.05 25.31 13.95
C VAL A 68 6.31 26.76 13.47
N GLY A 69 6.02 27.73 14.34
CA GLY A 69 6.05 29.15 13.99
C GLY A 69 7.35 29.64 13.37
N ALA A 70 7.19 30.46 12.35
CA ALA A 70 8.11 31.40 11.74
C ALA A 70 9.62 31.24 11.97
N GLY A 71 10.25 30.43 11.12
CA GLY A 71 11.68 30.51 10.85
C GLY A 71 11.88 30.60 9.35
N THR A 72 12.61 31.61 8.89
CA THR A 72 12.73 32.03 7.48
C THR A 72 13.81 31.24 6.71
N GLU A 73 13.99 29.96 7.04
CA GLU A 73 14.89 29.09 6.27
C GLU A 73 14.06 28.28 5.26
N PRO A 74 14.54 28.07 4.02
CA PRO A 74 13.92 27.16 3.10
C PRO A 74 13.96 25.76 3.72
N ALA A 75 12.80 25.22 4.12
CA ALA A 75 12.69 23.90 4.69
C ALA A 75 13.18 22.87 3.66
N GLU A 76 14.25 22.16 4.00
CA GLU A 76 14.71 21.05 3.18
C GLU A 76 13.59 19.98 3.07
N PRO A 77 13.45 19.32 1.91
CA PRO A 77 12.46 18.27 1.75
C PRO A 77 12.74 17.15 2.78
N VAL A 78 11.71 16.81 3.54
CA VAL A 78 11.82 15.70 4.49
C VAL A 78 11.62 14.40 3.73
N VAL A 79 12.65 13.58 3.67
CA VAL A 79 12.60 12.26 3.05
C VAL A 79 12.32 11.22 4.13
N ALA A 80 11.15 10.59 4.06
CA ALA A 80 10.85 9.40 4.86
C ALA A 80 11.06 8.15 3.99
N SER A 81 11.82 7.19 4.49
CA SER A 81 12.09 5.95 3.77
C SER A 81 11.90 4.73 4.65
N GLN A 82 11.51 3.63 4.04
CA GLN A 82 11.37 2.32 4.67
C GLN A 82 12.05 1.25 3.83
N ILE A 83 12.74 0.35 4.52
CA ILE A 83 13.32 -0.86 3.94
C ILE A 83 12.65 -2.05 4.62
N ARG A 84 12.15 -2.98 3.82
CA ARG A 84 11.52 -4.21 4.32
C ARG A 84 12.14 -5.43 3.68
N HIS A 85 12.60 -6.35 4.52
CA HIS A 85 12.90 -7.70 4.08
C HIS A 85 11.61 -8.51 4.04
N VAL A 86 11.32 -9.12 2.90
CA VAL A 86 10.10 -9.92 2.70
C VAL A 86 10.51 -11.35 2.41
N PRO A 87 10.42 -12.25 3.40
CA PRO A 87 10.68 -13.67 3.14
C PRO A 87 9.62 -14.23 2.21
N LEU A 88 10.05 -14.96 1.19
CA LEU A 88 9.13 -15.62 0.28
C LEU A 88 8.32 -16.67 1.04
N SER A 89 7.03 -16.62 0.85
CA SER A 89 6.05 -17.57 1.35
C SER A 89 5.49 -18.40 0.20
N SER A 90 4.58 -19.28 0.49
CA SER A 90 3.85 -19.99 -0.58
C SER A 90 2.96 -19.03 -1.35
N VAL A 91 2.81 -19.27 -2.64
CA VAL A 91 1.94 -18.47 -3.51
C VAL A 91 0.49 -18.56 -3.05
N HIS A 92 -0.14 -17.43 -2.81
CA HIS A 92 -1.55 -17.33 -2.45
C HIS A 92 -2.28 -16.36 -3.39
N LEU A 93 -2.77 -16.86 -4.50
CA LEU A 93 -3.40 -16.04 -5.54
C LEU A 93 -4.66 -15.31 -5.05
N GLY A 94 -5.39 -15.88 -4.09
CA GLY A 94 -6.55 -15.24 -3.48
C GLY A 94 -6.20 -13.94 -2.76
N ARG A 95 -5.08 -13.92 -2.02
CA ARG A 95 -4.58 -12.69 -1.37
C ARG A 95 -4.13 -11.66 -2.40
N VAL A 96 -3.41 -12.11 -3.44
CA VAL A 96 -2.96 -11.23 -4.52
C VAL A 96 -4.16 -10.59 -5.23
N ALA A 97 -5.19 -11.36 -5.57
CA ALA A 97 -6.42 -10.85 -6.17
C ALA A 97 -7.15 -9.86 -5.26
N ALA A 98 -7.23 -10.15 -3.96
CA ALA A 98 -7.85 -9.27 -2.98
C ALA A 98 -7.11 -7.93 -2.84
N VAL A 99 -5.77 -7.92 -2.84
CA VAL A 99 -4.97 -6.70 -2.79
C VAL A 99 -5.13 -5.89 -4.09
N ASN A 100 -5.15 -6.55 -5.24
CA ASN A 100 -5.39 -5.88 -6.52
C ASN A 100 -6.78 -5.22 -6.55
N ASN A 101 -7.80 -5.88 -6.01
CA ASN A 101 -9.12 -5.29 -5.88
C ASN A 101 -9.13 -4.09 -4.92
N LEU A 102 -8.48 -4.23 -3.75
CA LEU A 102 -8.32 -3.13 -2.79
C LEU A 102 -7.64 -1.92 -3.43
N SER A 103 -6.60 -2.11 -4.22
CA SER A 103 -5.91 -1.00 -4.91
C SER A 103 -6.80 -0.25 -5.89
N ARG A 104 -7.70 -0.95 -6.58
CA ARG A 104 -8.70 -0.35 -7.46
C ARG A 104 -9.73 0.47 -6.67
N GLU A 105 -10.19 -0.04 -5.55
CA GLU A 105 -11.11 0.66 -4.66
C GLU A 105 -10.48 1.90 -4.04
N ILE A 106 -9.20 1.84 -3.67
CA ILE A 106 -8.42 3.00 -3.22
C ILE A 106 -8.30 4.04 -4.36
N ALA A 107 -8.00 3.61 -5.57
CA ALA A 107 -7.94 4.49 -6.74
C ALA A 107 -9.28 5.16 -7.06
N ALA A 108 -10.39 4.51 -6.72
CA ALA A 108 -11.74 5.06 -6.79
C ALA A 108 -12.12 5.93 -5.56
N HIS A 109 -11.19 6.20 -4.66
CA HIS A 109 -11.37 7.00 -3.43
C HIS A 109 -12.44 6.47 -2.47
N LYS A 110 -12.60 5.14 -2.37
CA LYS A 110 -13.59 4.50 -1.50
C LYS A 110 -13.16 4.40 -0.04
N TYR A 111 -11.87 4.48 0.24
CA TYR A 111 -11.31 4.26 1.58
C TYR A 111 -10.36 5.37 1.99
N THR A 112 -10.40 5.72 3.28
CA THR A 112 -9.34 6.50 3.92
C THR A 112 -8.10 5.64 4.13
N VAL A 113 -6.96 6.25 4.47
CA VAL A 113 -5.72 5.52 4.73
C VAL A 113 -5.90 4.49 5.86
N GLU A 114 -6.58 4.88 6.94
CA GLU A 114 -6.85 4.00 8.09
C GLU A 114 -7.74 2.82 7.71
N GLN A 115 -8.81 3.06 6.95
CA GLN A 115 -9.68 2.00 6.44
C GLN A 115 -8.93 1.04 5.52
N ALA A 116 -8.07 1.55 4.66
CA ALA A 116 -7.24 0.73 3.78
C ALA A 116 -6.21 -0.09 4.57
N LYS A 117 -5.63 0.44 5.65
CA LYS A 117 -4.76 -0.32 6.56
C LYS A 117 -5.49 -1.50 7.20
N GLU A 118 -6.70 -1.30 7.69
CA GLU A 118 -7.52 -2.39 8.24
C GLU A 118 -7.82 -3.44 7.16
N LYS A 119 -8.16 -3.03 5.96
CA LYS A 119 -8.44 -3.94 4.84
C LYS A 119 -7.25 -4.80 4.47
N ILE A 120 -6.06 -4.23 4.40
CA ILE A 120 -4.86 -4.99 4.04
C ILE A 120 -4.50 -6.03 5.12
N GLU A 121 -4.70 -5.72 6.40
CA GLU A 121 -4.50 -6.68 7.48
C GLU A 121 -5.50 -7.84 7.41
N GLN A 122 -6.76 -7.56 7.09
CA GLN A 122 -7.77 -8.61 6.88
C GLN A 122 -7.40 -9.52 5.71
N ILE A 123 -6.89 -8.96 4.61
CA ILE A 123 -6.44 -9.72 3.45
C ILE A 123 -5.27 -10.62 3.80
N ASP A 124 -4.31 -10.13 4.57
CA ASP A 124 -3.13 -10.92 4.98
C ASP A 124 -3.50 -12.10 5.89
N GLN A 125 -4.63 -12.03 6.55
CA GLN A 125 -5.16 -13.10 7.41
C GLN A 125 -6.03 -14.12 6.67
N ILE A 126 -6.30 -13.95 5.37
CA ILE A 126 -7.06 -14.93 4.58
C ILE A 126 -6.31 -16.27 4.62
N PRO A 127 -6.93 -17.35 5.15
CA PRO A 127 -6.23 -18.63 5.28
C PRO A 127 -6.01 -19.32 3.94
N PHE A 128 -5.04 -20.22 3.89
CA PHE A 128 -4.81 -21.14 2.78
C PHE A 128 -5.88 -22.23 2.76
N THR A 129 -7.14 -21.87 2.68
CA THR A 129 -8.21 -22.85 2.69
C THR A 129 -8.96 -22.95 1.38
N SER A 130 -9.38 -24.15 1.17
CA SER A 130 -10.25 -24.72 0.16
C SER A 130 -11.02 -23.75 -0.73
N ASN A 131 -11.25 -24.19 -1.93
CA ASN A 131 -12.05 -23.56 -3.00
C ASN A 131 -13.39 -22.92 -2.56
N ALA A 132 -13.98 -23.37 -1.44
CA ALA A 132 -15.22 -22.83 -0.91
C ALA A 132 -15.09 -21.38 -0.42
N LEU A 133 -13.99 -21.00 0.19
CA LEU A 133 -13.77 -19.63 0.65
C LEU A 133 -13.46 -18.67 -0.50
N GLN A 134 -12.75 -19.15 -1.53
CA GLN A 134 -12.50 -18.38 -2.74
C GLN A 134 -13.82 -18.07 -3.49
N VAL A 135 -14.74 -19.00 -3.54
CA VAL A 135 -16.07 -18.82 -4.12
C VAL A 135 -16.89 -17.81 -3.31
N LEU A 136 -16.81 -17.82 -1.98
CA LEU A 136 -17.47 -16.84 -1.12
C LEU A 136 -16.94 -15.43 -1.30
N VAL A 137 -15.60 -15.25 -1.36
CA VAL A 137 -14.98 -13.94 -1.60
C VAL A 137 -15.32 -13.43 -3.00
N SER A 138 -15.31 -14.29 -4.02
CA SER A 138 -15.72 -13.94 -5.38
C SER A 138 -17.21 -13.63 -5.47
N GLY A 139 -18.05 -14.37 -4.74
CA GLY A 139 -19.50 -14.16 -4.67
C GLY A 139 -19.87 -12.83 -4.00
N VAL A 140 -19.21 -12.47 -2.92
CA VAL A 140 -19.41 -11.17 -2.24
C VAL A 140 -18.92 -10.02 -3.11
N GLY A 141 -17.78 -10.18 -3.80
CA GLY A 141 -17.29 -9.20 -4.76
C GLY A 141 -18.24 -8.96 -5.93
N ALA A 142 -18.83 -10.02 -6.49
CA ALA A 142 -19.83 -9.93 -7.55
C ALA A 142 -21.17 -9.36 -7.06
N GLY A 143 -21.58 -9.69 -5.84
CA GLY A 143 -22.81 -9.16 -5.23
C GLY A 143 -22.76 -7.67 -4.89
N ALA A 144 -21.57 -7.10 -4.67
CA ALA A 144 -21.39 -5.68 -4.38
C ALA A 144 -21.47 -4.77 -5.62
N PHE A 145 -21.50 -5.35 -6.82
CA PHE A 145 -21.59 -4.65 -8.11
C PHE A 145 -22.98 -4.75 -8.78
N CYS A 146 -23.91 -5.42 -8.16
CA CYS A 146 -25.28 -5.52 -8.63
C CYS A 146 -26.20 -4.52 -7.93
#